data_ba932df03783db22673291ec24d0ad0c
#
_entry.id   ba932df03783db22673291ec24d0ad0c
#
_cell.length_a   1.000
_cell.length_b   1.000
_cell.length_c   1.000
_cell.angle_alpha   90.00
_cell.angle_beta   90.00
_cell.angle_gamma   90.00
#
_symmetry.space_group_name_H-M   'P 1'
#
loop_
_entity.id
_entity.type
_entity.pdbx_description
1 polymer ?
#
loop_
_entity_poly.entity_id
_entity_poly.type
_entity_poly.pdbx_seq_one_letter_code
_entity_poly.pdbx_strand_id
1 'polypeptide(L)'
;MRTILLIALWSFLFFINKTVQSQTLQFSQVLLVSTVQTVPANKVWKVEGFMPSQSLIAPWQNTVNFSILVNNSQIFVAGAFHSHTTNGSGGVAQAGYSANLTFQPLWLPAGTTLAAGTNVFGVSVIEFTVVP
;
A
#
# COMPACT_ATOMS: atom_id res chain seq x y z
N MET A 1 25.96 -27.35 -47.43
CA MET A 1 24.74 -27.14 -46.66
C MET A 1 24.89 -27.48 -45.15
N ARG A 2 25.53 -28.56 -44.75
CA ARG A 2 25.69 -28.92 -43.30
C ARG A 2 26.49 -27.91 -42.47
N THR A 3 27.51 -27.28 -43.02
CA THR A 3 28.36 -26.28 -42.33
C THR A 3 27.63 -24.97 -42.05
N ILE A 4 26.75 -24.52 -42.93
CA ILE A 4 25.98 -23.28 -42.76
C ILE A 4 24.94 -23.44 -41.64
N LEU A 5 24.36 -24.63 -41.48
CA LEU A 5 23.39 -24.93 -40.43
C LEU A 5 24.03 -24.92 -39.03
N LEU A 6 25.26 -25.40 -38.92
CA LEU A 6 26.01 -25.39 -37.63
C LEU A 6 26.40 -23.97 -37.21
N ILE A 7 26.76 -23.09 -38.14
CA ILE A 7 27.09 -21.70 -37.83
C ILE A 7 25.85 -20.93 -37.40
N ALA A 8 24.69 -21.16 -38.01
CA ALA A 8 23.42 -20.55 -37.64
C ALA A 8 22.96 -21.02 -36.26
N LEU A 9 23.16 -22.28 -35.87
CA LEU A 9 22.80 -22.82 -34.59
C LEU A 9 23.70 -22.25 -33.47
N TRP A 10 25.01 -22.05 -33.76
CA TRP A 10 25.95 -21.45 -32.83
C TRP A 10 25.66 -19.96 -32.59
N SER A 11 25.32 -19.19 -33.58
CA SER A 11 24.94 -17.78 -33.44
C SER A 11 23.64 -17.63 -32.63
N PHE A 12 22.67 -18.56 -32.75
CA PHE A 12 21.42 -18.51 -31.99
C PHE A 12 21.65 -18.78 -30.50
N LEU A 13 22.62 -19.62 -30.14
CA LEU A 13 22.99 -19.90 -28.72
C LEU A 13 23.65 -18.69 -28.01
N PHE A 14 24.30 -17.79 -28.73
CA PHE A 14 24.88 -16.58 -28.16
C PHE A 14 23.85 -15.51 -27.79
N PHE A 15 22.65 -15.51 -28.40
CA PHE A 15 21.59 -14.54 -28.06
C PHE A 15 20.75 -14.92 -26.86
N ILE A 16 20.90 -16.10 -26.26
CA ILE A 16 20.06 -16.58 -25.15
C ILE A 16 20.66 -16.25 -23.78
N ASN A 17 21.89 -15.75 -23.70
CA ASN A 17 22.48 -15.32 -22.45
C ASN A 17 21.96 -13.94 -22.01
N LYS A 18 20.65 -13.83 -21.77
CA LYS A 18 20.13 -12.75 -20.91
C LYS A 18 20.56 -13.13 -19.49
N THR A 19 21.57 -12.45 -18.99
CA THR A 19 21.86 -12.48 -17.55
C THR A 19 20.60 -12.02 -16.82
N VAL A 20 19.95 -12.95 -16.15
CA VAL A 20 18.90 -12.63 -15.17
C VAL A 20 19.61 -11.92 -14.03
N GLN A 21 19.62 -10.59 -14.06
CA GLN A 21 20.06 -9.80 -12.92
C GLN A 21 19.04 -10.00 -11.80
N SER A 22 19.47 -10.60 -10.73
CA SER A 22 18.69 -10.67 -9.50
C SER A 22 18.61 -9.26 -8.92
N GLN A 23 17.44 -8.64 -8.99
CA GLN A 23 17.20 -7.37 -8.31
C GLN A 23 17.05 -7.64 -6.80
N THR A 24 17.76 -6.86 -5.99
CA THR A 24 17.64 -6.90 -4.54
C THR A 24 16.99 -5.63 -4.03
N LEU A 25 16.18 -5.77 -2.95
CA LEU A 25 15.58 -4.64 -2.26
C LEU A 25 16.44 -4.28 -1.05
N GLN A 26 16.96 -3.06 -1.03
CA GLN A 26 17.72 -2.52 0.09
C GLN A 26 16.87 -1.50 0.83
N PHE A 27 16.76 -1.63 2.15
CA PHE A 27 16.08 -0.65 3.01
C PHE A 27 16.66 0.76 2.78
N SER A 28 15.80 1.75 2.62
CA SER A 28 16.17 3.15 2.46
C SER A 28 15.75 3.99 3.66
N GLN A 29 14.46 4.07 3.94
CA GLN A 29 13.91 4.88 5.02
C GLN A 29 12.46 4.50 5.35
N VAL A 30 11.95 5.11 6.43
CA VAL A 30 10.52 5.07 6.78
C VAL A 30 9.94 6.46 6.51
N LEU A 31 8.76 6.50 5.91
CA LEU A 31 8.04 7.73 5.56
C LEU A 31 6.64 7.73 6.15
N LEU A 32 6.13 8.92 6.47
CA LEU A 32 4.72 9.16 6.73
C LEU A 32 4.15 10.01 5.59
N VAL A 33 3.29 9.41 4.79
CA VAL A 33 2.67 10.05 3.61
C VAL A 33 1.30 10.59 4.00
N SER A 34 1.16 11.91 4.12
CA SER A 34 -0.11 12.60 4.43
C SER A 34 -0.72 13.30 3.21
N THR A 35 0.12 13.78 2.30
CA THR A 35 -0.28 14.43 1.04
C THR A 35 0.16 13.56 -0.14
N VAL A 36 -0.33 13.89 -1.34
CA VAL A 36 0.03 13.11 -2.55
C VAL A 36 1.55 13.12 -2.75
N GLN A 37 2.13 11.94 -2.75
CA GLN A 37 3.52 11.69 -3.07
C GLN A 37 3.63 10.58 -4.11
N THR A 38 4.66 10.64 -4.94
CA THR A 38 4.93 9.64 -5.96
C THR A 38 6.14 8.80 -5.56
N VAL A 39 6.04 7.49 -5.68
CA VAL A 39 7.15 6.56 -5.48
C VAL A 39 8.27 6.94 -6.46
N PRO A 40 9.48 7.30 -5.99
CA PRO A 40 10.57 7.72 -6.86
C PRO A 40 11.04 6.60 -7.81
N ALA A 41 11.73 6.98 -8.87
CA ALA A 41 12.41 6.03 -9.74
C ALA A 41 13.41 5.17 -8.94
N ASN A 42 13.52 3.90 -9.28
CA ASN A 42 14.35 2.90 -8.60
C ASN A 42 13.98 2.67 -7.11
N LYS A 43 12.77 3.05 -6.72
CA LYS A 43 12.23 2.80 -5.38
C LYS A 43 10.98 1.93 -5.44
N VAL A 44 10.75 1.25 -4.33
CA VAL A 44 9.52 0.51 -4.05
C VAL A 44 9.08 0.87 -2.64
N TRP A 45 7.80 1.16 -2.48
CA TRP A 45 7.22 1.41 -1.16
C TRP A 45 6.41 0.20 -0.71
N LYS A 46 6.61 -0.17 0.57
CA LYS A 46 5.77 -1.12 1.27
C LYS A 46 4.92 -0.35 2.27
N VAL A 47 3.61 -0.34 2.08
CA VAL A 47 2.68 0.27 3.04
C VAL A 47 2.54 -0.67 4.23
N GLU A 48 2.85 -0.16 5.43
CA GLU A 48 2.80 -0.94 6.68
C GLU A 48 1.52 -0.69 7.48
N GLY A 49 0.95 0.50 7.35
CA GLY A 49 -0.24 0.86 8.08
C GLY A 49 -0.66 2.31 7.84
N PHE A 50 -1.66 2.76 8.56
CA PHE A 50 -2.15 4.13 8.50
C PHE A 50 -2.47 4.65 9.90
N MET A 51 -2.44 5.98 10.03
CA MET A 51 -2.81 6.68 11.26
C MET A 51 -4.20 7.31 11.07
N PRO A 52 -5.19 6.97 11.88
CA PRO A 52 -6.49 7.62 11.86
C PRO A 52 -6.40 9.11 12.21
N SER A 53 -7.25 9.94 11.62
CA SER A 53 -7.38 11.34 12.04
C SER A 53 -8.22 11.42 13.31
N GLN A 54 -7.90 12.36 14.21
CA GLN A 54 -8.61 12.52 15.49
C GLN A 54 -10.07 12.98 15.38
N SER A 55 -10.47 13.53 14.23
CA SER A 55 -11.83 14.06 14.02
C SER A 55 -12.91 12.99 13.89
N LEU A 56 -12.56 11.72 14.08
CA LEU A 56 -13.44 10.59 13.79
C LEU A 56 -14.36 10.16 14.92
N ILE A 57 -14.21 10.71 16.09
CA ILE A 57 -15.08 10.36 17.22
C ILE A 57 -16.23 11.36 17.26
N ALA A 58 -17.00 11.42 16.19
CA ALA A 58 -18.34 11.99 16.27
C ALA A 58 -19.23 10.92 16.93
N PRO A 59 -19.85 11.20 18.11
CA PRO A 59 -20.59 10.19 18.88
C PRO A 59 -21.84 9.65 18.17
N TRP A 60 -22.11 10.11 16.95
CA TRP A 60 -23.34 9.84 16.22
C TRP A 60 -23.16 9.08 14.90
N GLN A 61 -21.93 8.74 14.50
CA GLN A 61 -21.69 7.99 13.26
C GLN A 61 -21.62 6.49 13.56
N ASN A 62 -22.56 5.74 13.00
CA ASN A 62 -22.63 4.29 13.16
C ASN A 62 -21.53 3.53 12.42
N THR A 63 -20.91 4.16 11.43
CA THR A 63 -19.86 3.53 10.63
C THR A 63 -18.85 4.59 10.15
N VAL A 64 -17.58 4.33 10.38
CA VAL A 64 -16.49 5.16 9.89
C VAL A 64 -15.58 4.33 8.99
N ASN A 65 -15.39 4.80 7.76
CA ASN A 65 -14.52 4.16 6.80
C ASN A 65 -13.19 4.92 6.72
N PHE A 66 -12.10 4.17 6.69
CA PHE A 66 -10.75 4.68 6.49
C PHE A 66 -10.31 4.33 5.07
N SER A 67 -9.72 5.27 4.38
CA SER A 67 -9.23 5.05 3.02
C SER A 67 -7.88 5.68 2.78
N ILE A 68 -7.17 5.13 1.81
CA ILE A 68 -5.98 5.71 1.20
C ILE A 68 -6.25 5.97 -0.28
N LEU A 69 -5.48 6.84 -0.89
CA LEU A 69 -5.54 7.10 -2.32
C LEU A 69 -4.31 6.49 -2.99
N VAL A 70 -4.52 5.57 -3.93
CA VAL A 70 -3.47 4.99 -4.77
C VAL A 70 -3.80 5.30 -6.21
N ASN A 71 -2.90 5.98 -6.92
CA ASN A 71 -3.12 6.47 -8.28
C ASN A 71 -4.45 7.25 -8.40
N ASN A 72 -4.71 8.10 -7.43
CA ASN A 72 -5.95 8.89 -7.29
C ASN A 72 -7.25 8.05 -7.15
N SER A 73 -7.14 6.75 -6.97
CA SER A 73 -8.26 5.86 -6.68
C SER A 73 -8.37 5.60 -5.19
N GLN A 74 -9.58 5.73 -4.65
CA GLN A 74 -9.84 5.49 -3.23
C GLN A 74 -9.88 4.00 -2.94
N ILE A 75 -9.07 3.57 -1.97
CA ILE A 75 -9.03 2.20 -1.47
C ILE A 75 -9.44 2.22 0.01
N PHE A 76 -10.48 1.49 0.37
CA PHE A 76 -10.88 1.32 1.76
C PHE A 76 -9.95 0.32 2.45
N VAL A 77 -9.31 0.76 3.53
CA VAL A 77 -8.30 -0.03 4.26
C VAL A 77 -8.82 -0.54 5.59
N ALA A 78 -9.85 0.09 6.14
CA ALA A 78 -10.53 -0.36 7.35
C ALA A 78 -11.91 0.29 7.48
N GLY A 79 -12.76 -0.31 8.33
CA GLY A 79 -14.01 0.28 8.79
C GLY A 79 -14.15 0.07 10.30
N ALA A 80 -14.67 1.06 11.01
CA ALA A 80 -15.05 0.95 12.41
C ALA A 80 -16.56 1.03 12.52
N PHE A 81 -17.16 0.12 13.29
CA PHE A 81 -18.57 0.14 13.62
C PHE A 81 -18.77 0.68 15.04
N HIS A 82 -19.62 1.67 15.16
CA HIS A 82 -20.19 2.08 16.44
C HIS A 82 -21.53 1.37 16.62
N SER A 83 -21.65 0.48 17.58
CA SER A 83 -22.96 0.02 18.00
C SER A 83 -23.39 0.87 19.20
N HIS A 84 -24.44 1.64 19.03
CA HIS A 84 -25.08 2.39 20.08
C HIS A 84 -26.32 1.60 20.51
N THR A 85 -26.31 1.02 21.70
CA THR A 85 -27.51 0.50 22.37
C THR A 85 -28.04 1.57 23.32
N THR A 86 -29.14 2.21 22.95
CA THR A 86 -29.91 3.02 23.91
C THR A 86 -30.76 2.09 24.77
N ASN A 87 -30.41 1.95 26.03
CA ASN A 87 -31.35 1.42 27.01
C ASN A 87 -32.44 2.47 27.22
N GLY A 88 -33.72 2.07 27.23
CA GLY A 88 -34.88 2.93 27.27
C GLY A 88 -35.03 3.87 28.48
N SER A 89 -33.97 4.11 29.23
CA SER A 89 -33.85 5.03 30.38
C SER A 89 -32.90 6.19 30.15
N GLY A 90 -32.50 6.50 28.89
CA GLY A 90 -31.68 7.67 28.59
C GLY A 90 -30.20 7.53 29.01
N GLY A 91 -29.75 6.37 29.42
CA GLY A 91 -28.35 6.10 29.72
C GLY A 91 -27.58 5.73 28.45
N VAL A 92 -26.44 6.39 28.25
CA VAL A 92 -25.48 6.03 27.19
C VAL A 92 -24.86 4.68 27.54
N ALA A 93 -25.31 3.61 26.90
CA ALA A 93 -24.67 2.32 27.03
C ALA A 93 -23.39 2.32 26.13
N GLN A 94 -22.38 1.64 26.64
CA GLN A 94 -21.02 1.60 26.08
C GLN A 94 -20.98 1.42 24.56
N ALA A 95 -20.29 2.34 23.89
CA ALA A 95 -19.93 2.18 22.49
C ALA A 95 -18.86 1.09 22.35
N GLY A 96 -19.20 -0.03 21.74
CA GLY A 96 -18.23 -1.04 21.34
C GLY A 96 -17.52 -0.60 20.05
N TYR A 97 -16.20 -0.52 20.07
CA TYR A 97 -15.40 -0.32 18.87
C TYR A 97 -14.95 -1.68 18.35
N SER A 98 -15.38 -2.08 17.17
CA SER A 98 -14.71 -3.15 16.44
C SER A 98 -14.11 -2.56 15.16
N ALA A 99 -12.79 -2.36 15.17
CA ALA A 99 -12.04 -2.03 13.97
C ALA A 99 -11.54 -3.33 13.34
N ASN A 100 -12.08 -3.69 12.19
CA ASN A 100 -11.53 -4.78 11.39
C ASN A 100 -10.34 -4.22 10.59
N LEU A 101 -9.16 -4.20 11.22
CA LEU A 101 -7.91 -3.70 10.65
C LEU A 101 -7.16 -4.85 9.94
N THR A 102 -7.77 -5.47 8.96
CA THR A 102 -7.06 -6.44 8.10
C THR A 102 -6.35 -5.66 7.00
N PHE A 103 -5.30 -4.92 7.36
CA PHE A 103 -4.44 -4.28 6.39
C PHE A 103 -3.44 -5.31 5.87
N GLN A 104 -3.59 -5.71 4.61
CA GLN A 104 -2.56 -6.51 3.95
C GLN A 104 -1.46 -5.60 3.42
N PRO A 105 -0.18 -5.97 3.57
CA PRO A 105 0.91 -5.17 3.04
C PRO A 105 0.74 -4.91 1.55
N LEU A 106 0.72 -3.63 1.16
CA LEU A 106 0.59 -3.21 -0.23
C LEU A 106 1.95 -2.75 -0.73
N TRP A 107 2.42 -3.34 -1.83
CA TRP A 107 3.65 -2.95 -2.49
C TRP A 107 3.37 -2.01 -3.65
N LEU A 108 4.01 -0.84 -3.65
CA LEU A 108 3.83 0.20 -4.64
C LEU A 108 5.11 0.37 -5.46
N PRO A 109 5.09 0.06 -6.76
CA PRO A 109 6.23 0.25 -7.64
C PRO A 109 6.47 1.74 -7.94
N ALA A 110 7.65 2.06 -8.47
CA ALA A 110 8.01 3.40 -8.95
C ALA A 110 6.92 3.99 -9.86
N GLY A 111 6.66 5.28 -9.71
CA GLY A 111 5.63 6.01 -10.46
C GLY A 111 4.22 5.92 -9.87
N THR A 112 3.97 5.03 -8.89
CA THR A 112 2.69 4.99 -8.18
C THR A 112 2.54 6.21 -7.28
N THR A 113 1.36 6.82 -7.24
CA THR A 113 1.06 7.88 -6.28
C THR A 113 0.31 7.32 -5.06
N LEU A 114 0.65 7.85 -3.88
CA LEU A 114 0.02 7.52 -2.61
C LEU A 114 -0.35 8.80 -1.86
N ALA A 115 -1.52 8.81 -1.21
CA ALA A 115 -1.91 9.85 -0.27
C ALA A 115 -2.78 9.29 0.84
N ALA A 116 -2.88 10.03 1.95
CA ALA A 116 -3.93 9.83 2.93
C ALA A 116 -5.30 10.17 2.29
N GLY A 117 -6.29 9.33 2.53
CA GLY A 117 -7.66 9.50 2.07
C GLY A 117 -8.59 9.91 3.21
N THR A 118 -9.86 9.51 3.10
CA THR A 118 -10.88 9.84 4.08
C THR A 118 -10.52 9.26 5.44
N ASN A 119 -10.58 10.12 6.46
CA ASN A 119 -10.38 9.75 7.87
C ASN A 119 -8.99 9.20 8.21
N VAL A 120 -8.01 9.37 7.33
CA VAL A 120 -6.62 9.00 7.53
C VAL A 120 -5.76 10.26 7.63
N PHE A 121 -4.97 10.37 8.68
CA PHE A 121 -4.01 11.46 8.86
C PHE A 121 -2.74 11.23 8.03
N GLY A 122 -2.29 9.98 7.97
CA GLY A 122 -1.09 9.61 7.22
C GLY A 122 -0.96 8.11 7.06
N VAL A 123 -0.18 7.73 6.07
CA VAL A 123 0.12 6.34 5.70
C VAL A 123 1.60 6.07 6.01
N SER A 124 1.85 5.05 6.84
CA SER A 124 3.21 4.62 7.17
C SER A 124 3.76 3.72 6.07
N VAL A 125 4.94 4.06 5.57
CA VAL A 125 5.56 3.41 4.43
C VAL A 125 7.02 3.10 4.72
N ILE A 126 7.48 1.90 4.34
CA ILE A 126 8.90 1.58 4.24
C ILE A 126 9.31 1.73 2.78
N GLU A 127 10.34 2.55 2.54
CA GLU A 127 10.94 2.71 1.22
C GLU A 127 12.15 1.79 1.08
N PHE A 128 12.20 1.09 -0.05
CA PHE A 128 13.33 0.27 -0.49
C PHE A 128 13.94 0.82 -1.77
N THR A 129 15.25 0.72 -1.89
CA THR A 129 15.97 0.96 -3.15
C THR A 129 16.06 -0.36 -3.91
N VAL A 130 15.73 -0.33 -5.20
CA VAL A 130 15.96 -1.47 -6.12
C VAL A 130 17.40 -1.40 -6.59
N VAL A 131 18.20 -2.38 -6.20
CA VAL A 131 19.61 -2.52 -6.60
C VAL A 131 19.69 -3.62 -7.66
N PRO A 132 20.33 -3.33 -8.82
CA PRO A 132 20.51 -4.31 -9.89
C PRO A 132 21.44 -5.45 -9.50
#